data_64158902c2ca591fa486ae2d4be7dccc
#
_entry.id   64158902c2ca591fa486ae2d4be7dccc
#
_cell.length_a   1.000
_cell.length_b   1.000
_cell.length_c   1.000
_cell.angle_alpha   90.00
_cell.angle_beta   90.00
_cell.angle_gamma   90.00
#
_symmetry.space_group_name_H-M   'P 1'
#
loop_
_entity.id
_entity.type
_entity.pdbx_description
1 polymer ?
#
loop_
_entity_poly.entity_id
_entity_poly.type
_entity_poly.pdbx_seq_one_letter_code
_entity_poly.pdbx_strand_id
1 'polypeptide(L)'
;PDANTLVWIAYLKGQSRELKTGEYRFRKGITALEILEQVMAGRVVEYPLTIAEGWTFKQTLEALAAAPKLTHILQGLKPKQIMASLGYPTMHPEGRFYPDTYYYSAGMSDLIILQRAFQKMEKVLEEEWNGRQGDLPIKTRDEALTLASIVEKETGKAEERALIAGVFVRRLRIGMKLQTDPTVIYGIGDRFNGNLTVKDLRTPSAYNTYVIKGLPPT
;
A
#
# COMPACT_ATOMS: atom_id res chain seq x y z
N PRO A 1 7.63 30.21 26.40
CA PRO A 1 6.26 30.68 26.70
C PRO A 1 5.42 29.49 27.16
N ASP A 2 4.53 29.73 28.12
CA ASP A 2 3.56 28.72 28.54
C ASP A 2 2.38 28.63 27.57
N ALA A 3 1.57 27.55 27.65
CA ALA A 3 0.46 27.31 26.76
C ALA A 3 -0.61 28.41 26.84
N ASN A 4 -0.84 28.99 28.02
CA ASN A 4 -1.82 30.06 28.22
C ASN A 4 -1.42 31.33 27.46
N THR A 5 -0.15 31.70 27.51
CA THR A 5 0.39 32.85 26.75
C THR A 5 0.13 32.70 25.25
N LEU A 6 0.32 31.49 24.69
CA LEU A 6 0.07 31.22 23.28
C LEU A 6 -1.43 31.35 22.93
N VAL A 7 -2.30 30.79 23.78
CA VAL A 7 -3.77 30.90 23.58
C VAL A 7 -4.22 32.38 23.62
N TRP A 8 -3.72 33.16 24.60
CA TRP A 8 -4.03 34.60 24.68
C TRP A 8 -3.56 35.39 23.45
N ILE A 9 -2.33 35.11 22.95
CA ILE A 9 -1.84 35.78 21.74
C ILE A 9 -2.70 35.40 20.53
N ALA A 10 -3.07 34.14 20.37
CA ALA A 10 -3.95 33.67 19.29
C ALA A 10 -5.35 34.33 19.38
N TYR A 11 -5.89 34.47 20.59
CA TYR A 11 -7.18 35.12 20.82
C TYR A 11 -7.14 36.61 20.46
N LEU A 12 -6.13 37.34 20.92
CA LEU A 12 -5.94 38.75 20.61
C LEU A 12 -5.78 39.03 19.11
N LYS A 13 -5.19 38.07 18.37
CA LYS A 13 -5.06 38.15 16.91
C LYS A 13 -6.29 37.68 16.15
N GLY A 14 -7.35 37.22 16.82
CA GLY A 14 -8.55 36.67 16.19
C GLY A 14 -8.31 35.31 15.48
N GLN A 15 -7.19 34.63 15.77
CA GLN A 15 -6.69 33.46 15.06
C GLN A 15 -6.82 32.15 15.87
N SER A 16 -7.55 32.19 16.98
CA SER A 16 -7.70 31.02 17.88
C SER A 16 -8.33 29.80 17.21
N ARG A 17 -9.13 29.99 16.14
CA ARG A 17 -9.74 28.89 15.37
C ARG A 17 -8.83 28.26 14.31
N GLU A 18 -7.68 28.87 14.05
CA GLU A 18 -6.72 28.41 13.03
C GLU A 18 -5.64 27.48 13.62
N LEU A 19 -5.65 27.30 14.93
CA LEU A 19 -4.68 26.44 15.62
C LEU A 19 -4.90 24.97 15.23
N LYS A 20 -3.89 24.38 14.60
CA LYS A 20 -3.93 22.98 14.18
C LYS A 20 -3.39 22.09 15.27
N THR A 21 -4.13 21.00 15.56
CA THR A 21 -3.71 19.98 16.53
C THR A 21 -2.59 19.13 15.94
N GLY A 22 -1.61 18.73 16.76
CA GLY A 22 -0.52 17.88 16.32
C GLY A 22 0.66 17.91 17.27
N GLU A 23 1.69 17.12 16.96
CA GLU A 23 2.97 17.16 17.63
C GLU A 23 3.87 18.17 16.93
N TYR A 24 4.44 19.10 17.68
CA TYR A 24 5.31 20.15 17.14
C TYR A 24 6.70 20.06 17.73
N ARG A 25 7.70 20.29 16.92
CA ARG A 25 9.09 20.38 17.36
C ARG A 25 9.55 21.83 17.29
N PHE A 26 9.87 22.38 18.45
CA PHE A 26 10.35 23.76 18.56
C PHE A 26 11.85 23.79 18.82
N ARG A 27 12.56 24.73 18.16
CA ARG A 27 13.98 24.99 18.45
C ARG A 27 14.11 25.71 19.81
N LYS A 28 15.22 25.50 20.48
CA LYS A 28 15.56 26.28 21.68
C LYS A 28 15.65 27.77 21.35
N GLY A 29 15.00 28.64 22.16
CA GLY A 29 14.99 30.07 21.95
C GLY A 29 13.95 30.60 20.96
N ILE A 30 13.02 29.74 20.49
CA ILE A 30 11.88 30.17 19.65
C ILE A 30 10.98 31.13 20.41
N THR A 31 10.49 32.18 19.77
CA THR A 31 9.54 33.15 20.32
C THR A 31 8.10 32.61 20.32
N ALA A 32 7.23 33.20 21.16
CA ALA A 32 5.80 32.84 21.20
C ALA A 32 5.11 33.09 19.84
N LEU A 33 5.50 34.12 19.13
CA LEU A 33 4.95 34.46 17.83
C LEU A 33 5.32 33.43 16.76
N GLU A 34 6.61 33.04 16.70
CA GLU A 34 7.07 31.97 15.80
C GLU A 34 6.40 30.62 16.10
N ILE A 35 6.15 30.29 17.40
CA ILE A 35 5.39 29.10 17.77
C ILE A 35 3.97 29.18 17.19
N LEU A 36 3.30 30.31 17.39
CA LEU A 36 1.94 30.52 16.89
C LEU A 36 1.89 30.37 15.36
N GLU A 37 2.81 31.00 14.64
CA GLU A 37 2.92 30.88 13.18
C GLU A 37 3.14 29.42 12.74
N GLN A 38 4.01 28.70 13.45
CA GLN A 38 4.27 27.28 13.13
C GLN A 38 3.03 26.41 13.37
N VAL A 39 2.29 26.64 14.45
CA VAL A 39 1.07 25.92 14.80
C VAL A 39 -0.06 26.23 13.83
N MET A 40 -0.22 27.49 13.44
CA MET A 40 -1.22 27.92 12.45
C MET A 40 -0.90 27.36 11.06
N ALA A 41 0.37 27.37 10.66
CA ALA A 41 0.82 26.76 9.42
C ALA A 41 0.67 25.23 9.42
N GLY A 42 0.45 24.59 10.58
CA GLY A 42 0.32 23.16 10.71
C GLY A 42 1.61 22.39 10.41
N ARG A 43 2.78 22.98 10.73
CA ARG A 43 4.09 22.35 10.55
C ARG A 43 4.33 21.30 11.65
N VAL A 44 3.52 20.27 11.63
CA VAL A 44 3.57 19.16 12.57
C VAL A 44 4.77 18.26 12.31
N VAL A 45 5.16 17.47 13.30
CA VAL A 45 6.14 16.40 13.13
C VAL A 45 5.48 15.29 12.30
N GLU A 46 6.14 14.90 11.23
CA GLU A 46 5.71 13.82 10.36
C GLU A 46 6.62 12.59 10.55
N TYR A 47 6.00 11.43 10.51
CA TYR A 47 6.65 10.13 10.64
C TYR A 47 6.49 9.35 9.34
N PRO A 48 7.55 8.73 8.80
CA PRO A 48 7.46 7.91 7.61
C PRO A 48 6.92 6.51 7.94
N LEU A 49 6.06 5.99 7.07
CA LEU A 49 5.64 4.60 7.02
C LEU A 49 5.80 4.11 5.59
N THR A 50 6.65 3.13 5.36
CA THR A 50 6.90 2.57 4.04
C THR A 50 6.11 1.29 3.84
N ILE A 51 5.35 1.24 2.74
CA ILE A 51 4.78 0.02 2.17
C ILE A 51 5.72 -0.37 1.05
N ALA A 52 6.40 -1.52 1.19
CA ALA A 52 7.39 -1.94 0.21
C ALA A 52 6.72 -2.69 -0.97
N GLU A 53 7.40 -2.67 -2.12
CA GLU A 53 7.01 -3.42 -3.30
C GLU A 53 6.94 -4.92 -2.99
N GLY A 54 5.97 -5.60 -3.58
CA GLY A 54 5.77 -7.03 -3.40
C GLY A 54 5.25 -7.45 -2.02
N TRP A 55 4.92 -6.53 -1.11
CA TRP A 55 4.29 -6.88 0.14
C TRP A 55 2.88 -7.41 -0.05
N THR A 56 2.52 -8.36 0.81
CA THR A 56 1.13 -8.81 0.95
C THR A 56 0.32 -7.81 1.76
N PHE A 57 -1.00 -7.90 1.66
CA PHE A 57 -1.89 -7.10 2.50
C PHE A 57 -1.64 -7.32 4.00
N LYS A 58 -1.31 -8.57 4.40
CA LYS A 58 -0.95 -8.90 5.78
C LYS A 58 0.28 -8.12 6.25
N GLN A 59 1.35 -8.09 5.45
CA GLN A 59 2.56 -7.33 5.77
C GLN A 59 2.30 -5.82 5.84
N THR A 60 1.43 -5.29 4.98
CA THR A 60 1.00 -3.89 5.05
C THR A 60 0.28 -3.59 6.38
N LEU A 61 -0.63 -4.47 6.82
CA LEU A 61 -1.30 -4.30 8.11
C LEU A 61 -0.33 -4.43 9.31
N GLU A 62 0.65 -5.32 9.23
CA GLU A 62 1.71 -5.45 10.25
C GLU A 62 2.54 -4.16 10.37
N ALA A 63 2.90 -3.54 9.26
CA ALA A 63 3.62 -2.27 9.26
C ALA A 63 2.78 -1.12 9.85
N LEU A 64 1.48 -1.05 9.52
CA LEU A 64 0.55 -0.10 10.11
C LEU A 64 0.42 -0.32 11.62
N ALA A 65 0.28 -1.56 12.07
CA ALA A 65 0.17 -1.91 13.49
C ALA A 65 1.45 -1.60 14.27
N ALA A 66 2.61 -1.68 13.62
CA ALA A 66 3.90 -1.36 14.22
C ALA A 66 4.20 0.15 14.33
N ALA A 67 3.40 1.02 13.69
CA ALA A 67 3.62 2.46 13.67
C ALA A 67 3.15 3.14 14.98
N PRO A 68 4.05 3.59 15.88
CA PRO A 68 3.71 3.87 17.28
C PRO A 68 2.89 5.16 17.48
N LYS A 69 2.80 6.01 16.49
CA LYS A 69 2.10 7.31 16.57
C LYS A 69 0.77 7.33 15.82
N LEU A 70 0.39 6.21 15.16
CA LEU A 70 -0.92 6.06 14.55
C LEU A 70 -1.99 5.69 15.61
N THR A 71 -3.22 6.08 15.32
CA THR A 71 -4.40 5.56 15.98
C THR A 71 -4.85 4.30 15.25
N HIS A 72 -4.76 3.14 15.91
CA HIS A 72 -5.01 1.83 15.31
C HIS A 72 -6.49 1.45 15.37
N ILE A 73 -7.29 1.93 14.41
CA ILE A 73 -8.72 1.58 14.31
C ILE A 73 -8.97 0.32 13.45
N LEU A 74 -7.97 -0.12 12.69
CA LEU A 74 -8.05 -1.33 11.86
C LEU A 74 -7.73 -2.61 12.64
N GLN A 75 -7.21 -2.49 13.86
CA GLN A 75 -6.81 -3.64 14.68
C GLN A 75 -7.98 -4.57 14.96
N GLY A 76 -7.81 -5.86 14.68
CA GLY A 76 -8.82 -6.89 14.89
C GLY A 76 -9.91 -6.97 13.81
N LEU A 77 -9.91 -6.06 12.84
CA LEU A 77 -10.84 -6.13 11.71
C LEU A 77 -10.39 -7.20 10.70
N LYS A 78 -11.38 -7.91 10.14
CA LYS A 78 -11.15 -8.84 9.03
C LYS A 78 -10.89 -8.06 7.73
N PRO A 79 -10.14 -8.62 6.76
CA PRO A 79 -9.86 -7.96 5.48
C PRO A 79 -11.10 -7.39 4.78
N LYS A 80 -12.21 -8.13 4.77
CA LYS A 80 -13.47 -7.67 4.20
C LYS A 80 -14.06 -6.44 4.92
N GLN A 81 -13.88 -6.33 6.24
CA GLN A 81 -14.36 -5.17 7.02
C GLN A 81 -13.50 -3.94 6.73
N ILE A 82 -12.17 -4.14 6.59
CA ILE A 82 -11.25 -3.06 6.21
C ILE A 82 -11.61 -2.53 4.83
N MET A 83 -11.83 -3.41 3.84
CA MET A 83 -12.24 -3.01 2.49
C MET A 83 -13.61 -2.32 2.49
N ALA A 84 -14.54 -2.76 3.35
CA ALA A 84 -15.83 -2.08 3.53
C ALA A 84 -15.65 -0.65 4.08
N SER A 85 -14.72 -0.44 5.02
CA SER A 85 -14.39 0.91 5.55
C SER A 85 -13.78 1.83 4.49
N LEU A 86 -13.17 1.27 3.45
CA LEU A 86 -12.69 2.01 2.27
C LEU A 86 -13.76 2.23 1.21
N GLY A 87 -14.96 1.62 1.35
CA GLY A 87 -16.06 1.71 0.38
C GLY A 87 -16.11 0.55 -0.63
N TYR A 88 -15.29 -0.48 -0.48
CA TYR A 88 -15.14 -1.60 -1.44
C TYR A 88 -15.35 -2.98 -0.79
N PRO A 89 -16.54 -3.29 -0.24
CA PRO A 89 -16.78 -4.48 0.60
C PRO A 89 -16.62 -5.82 -0.13
N THR A 90 -16.66 -5.82 -1.45
CA THR A 90 -16.54 -7.03 -2.29
C THR A 90 -15.16 -7.21 -2.93
N MET A 91 -14.31 -6.19 -2.86
CA MET A 91 -12.98 -6.21 -3.47
C MET A 91 -11.99 -6.97 -2.58
N HIS A 92 -11.16 -7.83 -3.19
CA HIS A 92 -10.05 -8.47 -2.49
C HIS A 92 -8.95 -7.43 -2.22
N PRO A 93 -8.36 -7.37 -1.00
CA PRO A 93 -7.40 -6.33 -0.63
C PRO A 93 -6.00 -6.53 -1.22
N GLU A 94 -5.65 -7.74 -1.67
CA GLU A 94 -4.29 -8.04 -2.12
C GLU A 94 -3.92 -7.21 -3.36
N GLY A 95 -2.73 -6.60 -3.32
CA GLY A 95 -2.21 -5.77 -4.40
C GLY A 95 -2.88 -4.38 -4.53
N ARG A 96 -3.83 -4.02 -3.66
CA ARG A 96 -4.62 -2.78 -3.81
C ARG A 96 -4.00 -1.53 -3.17
N PHE A 97 -2.86 -1.66 -2.55
CA PHE A 97 -2.19 -0.56 -1.83
C PHE A 97 -0.85 -0.26 -2.49
N TYR A 98 -0.72 0.95 -3.04
CA TYR A 98 0.46 1.35 -3.79
C TYR A 98 1.69 1.38 -2.88
N PRO A 99 2.80 0.72 -3.26
CA PRO A 99 4.03 0.75 -2.50
C PRO A 99 4.67 2.14 -2.57
N ASP A 100 4.88 2.76 -1.41
CA ASP A 100 5.50 4.08 -1.26
C ASP A 100 5.77 4.36 0.22
N THR A 101 6.44 5.49 0.48
CA THR A 101 6.58 6.04 1.84
C THR A 101 5.49 7.07 2.09
N TYR A 102 4.62 6.76 3.05
CA TYR A 102 3.51 7.60 3.48
C TYR A 102 3.86 8.35 4.76
N TYR A 103 3.80 9.68 4.73
CA TYR A 103 4.02 10.49 5.90
C TYR A 103 2.73 10.70 6.67
N TYR A 104 2.80 10.58 8.00
CA TYR A 104 1.67 10.76 8.91
C TYR A 104 2.07 11.56 10.15
N SER A 105 1.12 12.27 10.75
CA SER A 105 1.28 12.97 12.03
C SER A 105 0.76 12.13 13.19
N ALA A 106 1.26 12.39 14.39
CA ALA A 106 0.78 11.72 15.60
C ALA A 106 -0.75 11.86 15.75
N GLY A 107 -1.42 10.73 16.07
CA GLY A 107 -2.87 10.66 16.22
C GLY A 107 -3.65 10.44 14.91
N MET A 108 -2.99 10.46 13.74
CA MET A 108 -3.64 10.09 12.48
C MET A 108 -4.07 8.62 12.51
N SER A 109 -5.24 8.34 11.93
CA SER A 109 -5.73 6.95 11.84
C SER A 109 -4.96 6.16 10.77
N ASP A 110 -4.69 4.88 11.07
CA ASP A 110 -4.13 3.90 10.13
C ASP A 110 -5.01 3.72 8.88
N LEU A 111 -6.33 3.86 9.01
CA LEU A 111 -7.27 3.85 7.87
C LEU A 111 -6.96 4.97 6.85
N ILE A 112 -6.55 6.16 7.31
CA ILE A 112 -6.22 7.28 6.41
C ILE A 112 -5.00 6.94 5.55
N ILE A 113 -3.98 6.30 6.12
CA ILE A 113 -2.80 5.86 5.38
C ILE A 113 -3.21 4.81 4.33
N LEU A 114 -4.00 3.82 4.77
CA LEU A 114 -4.47 2.77 3.88
C LEU A 114 -5.33 3.33 2.74
N GLN A 115 -6.20 4.31 3.04
CA GLN A 115 -7.01 4.99 2.03
C GLN A 115 -6.16 5.75 1.01
N ARG A 116 -5.12 6.46 1.45
CA ARG A 116 -4.18 7.16 0.56
C ARG A 116 -3.43 6.18 -0.35
N ALA A 117 -2.97 5.05 0.20
CA ALA A 117 -2.29 4.01 -0.56
C ALA A 117 -3.22 3.37 -1.60
N PHE A 118 -4.47 3.11 -1.22
CA PHE A 118 -5.51 2.59 -2.12
C PHE A 118 -5.82 3.58 -3.26
N GLN A 119 -6.10 4.83 -2.93
CA GLN A 119 -6.40 5.86 -3.94
C GLN A 119 -5.23 6.06 -4.92
N LYS A 120 -3.99 6.01 -4.42
CA LYS A 120 -2.81 6.09 -5.27
C LYS A 120 -2.71 4.89 -6.21
N MET A 121 -2.98 3.67 -5.72
CA MET A 121 -3.01 2.46 -6.56
C MET A 121 -4.06 2.57 -7.65
N GLU A 122 -5.29 2.94 -7.31
CA GLU A 122 -6.37 3.09 -8.31
C GLU A 122 -6.01 4.11 -9.38
N LYS A 123 -5.42 5.24 -8.99
CA LYS A 123 -4.98 6.28 -9.93
C LYS A 123 -3.89 5.77 -10.88
N VAL A 124 -2.82 5.19 -10.33
CA VAL A 124 -1.70 4.68 -11.14
C VAL A 124 -2.18 3.55 -12.06
N LEU A 125 -2.99 2.62 -11.53
CA LEU A 125 -3.51 1.52 -12.31
C LEU A 125 -4.42 1.99 -13.45
N GLU A 126 -5.19 3.05 -13.27
CA GLU A 126 -6.00 3.67 -14.31
C GLU A 126 -5.12 4.34 -15.39
N GLU A 127 -4.13 5.11 -14.96
CA GLU A 127 -3.19 5.80 -15.87
C GLU A 127 -2.43 4.79 -16.74
N GLU A 128 -1.85 3.75 -16.14
CA GLU A 128 -1.10 2.70 -16.84
C GLU A 128 -2.02 1.86 -17.76
N TRP A 129 -3.23 1.55 -17.31
CA TRP A 129 -4.20 0.82 -18.11
C TRP A 129 -4.63 1.60 -19.36
N ASN A 130 -4.84 2.91 -19.23
CA ASN A 130 -5.22 3.77 -20.36
C ASN A 130 -4.04 4.03 -21.30
N GLY A 131 -2.81 4.07 -20.77
CA GLY A 131 -1.58 4.22 -21.56
C GLY A 131 -1.05 2.92 -22.19
N ARG A 132 -1.68 1.75 -21.90
CA ARG A 132 -1.17 0.46 -22.37
C ARG A 132 -1.12 0.37 -23.89
N GLN A 133 -0.13 -0.33 -24.41
CA GLN A 133 -0.09 -0.71 -25.81
C GLN A 133 -1.24 -1.67 -26.14
N GLY A 134 -1.79 -1.56 -27.35
CA GLY A 134 -2.84 -2.47 -27.84
C GLY A 134 -2.37 -3.93 -27.90
N ASP A 135 -3.33 -4.85 -28.06
CA ASP A 135 -3.07 -6.29 -28.28
C ASP A 135 -2.32 -6.99 -27.14
N LEU A 136 -2.62 -6.63 -25.89
CA LEU A 136 -2.18 -7.42 -24.73
C LEU A 136 -3.17 -8.56 -24.44
N PRO A 137 -2.70 -9.76 -24.02
CA PRO A 137 -3.55 -10.90 -23.69
C PRO A 137 -4.20 -10.78 -22.29
N ILE A 138 -4.39 -9.56 -21.81
CA ILE A 138 -5.06 -9.19 -20.56
C ILE A 138 -6.25 -8.29 -20.87
N LYS A 139 -7.36 -8.47 -20.19
CA LYS A 139 -8.66 -7.85 -20.54
C LYS A 139 -9.10 -6.79 -19.55
N THR A 140 -8.58 -6.84 -18.34
CA THR A 140 -8.99 -5.96 -17.24
C THR A 140 -7.79 -5.35 -16.53
N ARG A 141 -8.03 -4.24 -15.81
CA ARG A 141 -7.02 -3.62 -14.93
C ARG A 141 -6.54 -4.59 -13.84
N ASP A 142 -7.44 -5.42 -13.33
CA ASP A 142 -7.11 -6.40 -12.30
C ASP A 142 -6.17 -7.49 -12.84
N GLU A 143 -6.38 -7.94 -14.07
CA GLU A 143 -5.44 -8.85 -14.74
C GLU A 143 -4.06 -8.21 -14.95
N ALA A 144 -4.02 -6.91 -15.27
CA ALA A 144 -2.76 -6.18 -15.36
C ALA A 144 -2.04 -6.11 -14.00
N LEU A 145 -2.77 -5.82 -12.93
CA LEU A 145 -2.23 -5.78 -11.56
C LEU A 145 -1.73 -7.16 -11.13
N THR A 146 -2.48 -8.23 -11.42
CA THR A 146 -2.08 -9.61 -11.16
C THR A 146 -0.78 -9.96 -11.90
N LEU A 147 -0.67 -9.61 -13.18
CA LEU A 147 0.55 -9.85 -13.94
C LEU A 147 1.73 -9.05 -13.38
N ALA A 148 1.52 -7.79 -13.03
CA ALA A 148 2.53 -6.93 -12.42
C ALA A 148 3.03 -7.51 -11.08
N SER A 149 2.14 -8.04 -10.24
CA SER A 149 2.51 -8.67 -8.97
C SER A 149 3.39 -9.91 -9.16
N ILE A 150 3.15 -10.68 -10.22
CA ILE A 150 3.97 -11.84 -10.58
C ILE A 150 5.35 -11.38 -11.02
N VAL A 151 5.43 -10.38 -11.91
CA VAL A 151 6.71 -9.83 -12.39
C VAL A 151 7.53 -9.27 -11.22
N GLU A 152 6.90 -8.55 -10.30
CA GLU A 152 7.55 -7.98 -9.10
C GLU A 152 8.17 -9.07 -8.22
N LYS A 153 7.54 -10.24 -8.12
CA LYS A 153 8.04 -11.37 -7.34
C LYS A 153 9.08 -12.21 -8.05
N GLU A 154 9.20 -12.11 -9.36
CA GLU A 154 10.23 -12.82 -10.14
C GLU A 154 11.58 -12.11 -10.12
N THR A 155 11.60 -10.79 -10.05
CA THR A 155 12.87 -10.05 -10.04
C THR A 155 12.80 -8.78 -9.22
N GLY A 156 13.88 -8.52 -8.46
CA GLY A 156 14.10 -7.24 -7.80
C GLY A 156 14.79 -6.20 -8.70
N LYS A 157 15.15 -6.55 -9.95
CA LYS A 157 15.89 -5.68 -10.85
C LYS A 157 14.98 -5.00 -11.85
N ALA A 158 14.95 -3.66 -11.84
CA ALA A 158 14.08 -2.88 -12.70
C ALA A 158 14.32 -3.15 -14.21
N GLU A 159 15.58 -3.34 -14.61
CA GLU A 159 15.98 -3.61 -15.99
C GLU A 159 15.51 -4.95 -16.54
N GLU A 160 15.22 -5.93 -15.67
CA GLU A 160 14.74 -7.25 -16.08
C GLU A 160 13.20 -7.31 -16.21
N ARG A 161 12.47 -6.38 -15.58
CA ARG A 161 10.99 -6.42 -15.49
C ARG A 161 10.33 -6.48 -16.86
N ALA A 162 10.79 -5.69 -17.83
CA ALA A 162 10.22 -5.67 -19.18
C ALA A 162 10.40 -7.02 -19.92
N LEU A 163 11.57 -7.66 -19.75
CA LEU A 163 11.87 -8.97 -20.34
C LEU A 163 10.98 -10.05 -19.74
N ILE A 164 10.88 -10.09 -18.41
CA ILE A 164 10.07 -11.08 -17.68
C ILE A 164 8.58 -10.89 -18.00
N ALA A 165 8.09 -9.66 -18.00
CA ALA A 165 6.72 -9.35 -18.43
C ALA A 165 6.45 -9.85 -19.86
N GLY A 166 7.41 -9.64 -20.78
CA GLY A 166 7.33 -10.12 -22.16
C GLY A 166 7.22 -11.65 -22.25
N VAL A 167 7.94 -12.39 -21.41
CA VAL A 167 7.83 -13.87 -21.33
C VAL A 167 6.42 -14.28 -20.92
N PHE A 168 5.86 -13.69 -19.86
CA PHE A 168 4.51 -14.03 -19.39
C PHE A 168 3.42 -13.62 -20.39
N VAL A 169 3.52 -12.44 -20.99
CA VAL A 169 2.61 -11.99 -22.06
C VAL A 169 2.62 -13.00 -23.23
N ARG A 170 3.80 -13.48 -23.66
CA ARG A 170 3.91 -14.48 -24.70
C ARG A 170 3.26 -15.81 -24.29
N ARG A 171 3.51 -16.29 -23.06
CA ARG A 171 2.90 -17.52 -22.53
C ARG A 171 1.37 -17.41 -22.52
N LEU A 172 0.83 -16.29 -22.08
CA LEU A 172 -0.62 -16.02 -22.10
C LEU A 172 -1.20 -16.07 -23.53
N ARG A 173 -0.53 -15.43 -24.51
CA ARG A 173 -0.96 -15.43 -25.91
C ARG A 173 -1.09 -16.81 -26.54
N ILE A 174 -0.15 -17.69 -26.24
CA ILE A 174 -0.15 -19.06 -26.79
C ILE A 174 -0.86 -20.07 -25.90
N GLY A 175 -1.56 -19.62 -24.83
CA GLY A 175 -2.27 -20.50 -23.89
C GLY A 175 -1.36 -21.41 -23.08
N MET A 176 -0.10 -21.04 -22.92
CA MET A 176 0.88 -21.76 -22.10
C MET A 176 0.67 -21.42 -20.62
N LYS A 177 0.96 -22.37 -19.72
CA LYS A 177 0.97 -22.13 -18.28
C LYS A 177 2.09 -21.15 -17.90
N LEU A 178 1.86 -20.27 -16.92
CA LEU A 178 2.87 -19.28 -16.51
C LEU A 178 4.05 -19.95 -15.79
N GLN A 179 3.82 -20.98 -14.97
CA GLN A 179 4.82 -21.79 -14.28
C GLN A 179 5.81 -20.91 -13.51
N THR A 180 5.29 -20.16 -12.55
CA THR A 180 6.04 -19.22 -11.73
C THR A 180 5.87 -19.57 -10.25
N ASP A 181 7.00 -19.74 -9.55
CA ASP A 181 7.07 -20.18 -8.16
C ASP A 181 6.33 -19.24 -7.20
N PRO A 182 6.43 -17.90 -7.33
CA PRO A 182 5.72 -16.94 -6.46
C PRO A 182 4.22 -17.20 -6.33
N THR A 183 3.56 -17.65 -7.39
CA THR A 183 2.12 -17.94 -7.36
C THR A 183 1.80 -19.17 -6.51
N VAL A 184 2.66 -20.17 -6.54
CA VAL A 184 2.53 -21.39 -5.70
C VAL A 184 2.79 -21.02 -4.24
N ILE A 185 3.84 -20.25 -3.97
CA ILE A 185 4.19 -19.76 -2.63
C ILE A 185 3.01 -18.96 -2.04
N TYR A 186 2.43 -18.05 -2.82
CA TYR A 186 1.25 -17.29 -2.41
C TYR A 186 0.06 -18.21 -2.08
N GLY A 187 -0.20 -19.20 -2.93
CA GLY A 187 -1.27 -20.18 -2.71
C GLY A 187 -1.07 -21.10 -1.49
N ILE A 188 0.17 -21.36 -1.09
CA ILE A 188 0.51 -22.09 0.15
C ILE A 188 0.28 -21.19 1.38
N GLY A 189 0.54 -19.88 1.24
CA GLY A 189 0.37 -18.88 2.28
C GLY A 189 1.24 -19.14 3.51
N ASP A 190 0.70 -18.94 4.72
CA ASP A 190 1.43 -19.06 6.00
C ASP A 190 2.04 -20.45 6.25
N ARG A 191 1.66 -21.47 5.47
CA ARG A 191 2.25 -22.82 5.56
C ARG A 191 3.56 -22.97 4.80
N PHE A 192 3.96 -21.97 4.01
CA PHE A 192 5.21 -22.00 3.29
C PHE A 192 6.39 -21.90 4.25
N ASN A 193 7.27 -22.89 4.21
CA ASN A 193 8.42 -23.05 5.12
C ASN A 193 9.76 -22.60 4.52
N GLY A 194 9.73 -21.91 3.37
CA GLY A 194 10.93 -21.43 2.66
C GLY A 194 11.45 -22.39 1.59
N ASN A 195 10.86 -23.59 1.42
CA ASN A 195 11.28 -24.56 0.42
C ASN A 195 10.09 -25.07 -0.40
N LEU A 196 10.14 -24.89 -1.73
CA LEU A 196 9.17 -25.43 -2.68
C LEU A 196 9.55 -26.86 -3.08
N THR A 197 8.61 -27.78 -2.90
CA THR A 197 8.78 -29.19 -3.27
C THR A 197 8.09 -29.49 -4.60
N VAL A 198 8.51 -30.58 -5.25
CA VAL A 198 7.82 -31.09 -6.46
C VAL A 198 6.34 -31.37 -6.19
N LYS A 199 6.02 -31.80 -4.96
CA LYS A 199 4.62 -32.02 -4.54
C LYS A 199 3.82 -30.72 -4.57
N ASP A 200 4.40 -29.59 -4.09
CA ASP A 200 3.74 -28.29 -4.09
C ASP A 200 3.46 -27.82 -5.52
N LEU A 201 4.43 -27.98 -6.43
CA LEU A 201 4.26 -27.61 -7.85
C LEU A 201 3.19 -28.46 -8.56
N ARG A 202 2.85 -29.64 -8.06
CA ARG A 202 1.83 -30.53 -8.62
C ARG A 202 0.47 -30.42 -7.90
N THR A 203 0.44 -29.78 -6.73
CA THR A 203 -0.79 -29.67 -5.93
C THR A 203 -1.75 -28.68 -6.57
N PRO A 204 -2.99 -29.10 -6.90
CA PRO A 204 -3.98 -28.19 -7.48
C PRO A 204 -4.36 -27.07 -6.51
N SER A 205 -4.30 -25.83 -6.99
CA SER A 205 -4.89 -24.66 -6.33
C SER A 205 -5.20 -23.61 -7.40
N ALA A 206 -6.08 -22.65 -7.08
CA ALA A 206 -6.39 -21.56 -7.97
C ALA A 206 -5.18 -20.65 -8.29
N TYR A 207 -4.18 -20.68 -7.42
CA TYR A 207 -2.93 -19.90 -7.59
C TYR A 207 -1.79 -20.68 -8.23
N ASN A 208 -1.90 -22.02 -8.38
CA ASN A 208 -0.79 -22.82 -8.90
C ASN A 208 -0.70 -22.73 -10.42
N THR A 209 0.12 -21.83 -10.92
CA THR A 209 0.35 -21.63 -12.36
C THR A 209 1.14 -22.73 -13.06
N TYR A 210 1.64 -23.75 -12.33
CA TYR A 210 2.12 -25.02 -12.93
C TYR A 210 0.97 -25.94 -13.30
N VAL A 211 -0.20 -25.77 -12.70
CA VAL A 211 -1.39 -26.62 -12.91
C VAL A 211 -2.44 -25.89 -13.76
N ILE A 212 -2.75 -24.64 -13.43
CA ILE A 212 -3.75 -23.85 -14.17
C ILE A 212 -3.14 -23.18 -15.41
N LYS A 213 -3.99 -22.82 -16.37
CA LYS A 213 -3.67 -21.94 -17.51
C LYS A 213 -4.16 -20.52 -17.21
N GLY A 214 -3.47 -19.53 -17.73
CA GLY A 214 -3.82 -18.11 -17.54
C GLY A 214 -3.31 -17.53 -16.23
N LEU A 215 -3.84 -16.38 -15.85
CA LEU A 215 -3.54 -15.69 -14.60
C LEU A 215 -4.28 -16.34 -13.43
N PRO A 216 -3.70 -16.36 -12.22
CA PRO A 216 -4.41 -16.72 -11.01
C PRO A 216 -5.46 -15.64 -10.67
N PRO A 217 -6.42 -15.91 -9.77
CA PRO A 217 -7.35 -14.90 -9.30
C PRO A 217 -6.64 -13.78 -8.54
N THR A 218 -7.25 -12.60 -8.60
CA THR A 218 -6.84 -11.41 -7.83
C THR A 218 -7.29 -11.53 -6.40
#